data_9b8ae34d79ea4f830c3b14cca34b015d
#
_entry.id   9b8ae34d79ea4f830c3b14cca34b015d
#
_cell.length_a   1.000
_cell.length_b   1.000
_cell.length_c   1.000
_cell.angle_alpha   90.00
_cell.angle_beta   90.00
_cell.angle_gamma   90.00
#
_symmetry.space_group_name_H-M   'P 1'
#
loop_
_entity.id
_entity.type
_entity.pdbx_description
1 polymer ?
#
loop_
_entity_poly.entity_id
_entity_poly.type
_entity_poly.pdbx_seq_one_letter_code
_entity_poly.pdbx_strand_id
1 'polypeptide(L)'
;VEQARQLWLSFASAKKNANIETDRVYLYAVGLIGNAIAGLTGKPLTERRFLIEFPKRAEAVGHAGLYAGLLGLLGGSLVDAAAVRAWLPAWRLAVENLPGDRRPPQLSLSRIPYYFRAFDVILDSDQPMAVLWPLLRTWTKAVSLSKRDSSARDQWNQAVNQLGLLGEAFPERVTALDAYLDQVEELIDEWARENGA
;
A
#
# COMPACT_ATOMS: atom_id res chain seq x y z
N VAL A 1 7.24 6.70 -12.87
CA VAL A 1 5.81 6.83 -13.17
C VAL A 1 5.41 5.89 -14.30
N GLU A 2 6.14 5.85 -15.41
CA GLU A 2 5.78 5.04 -16.58
C GLU A 2 5.48 3.57 -16.24
N GLN A 3 6.29 2.92 -15.43
CA GLN A 3 6.01 1.54 -14.99
C GLN A 3 4.68 1.43 -14.23
N ALA A 4 4.32 2.41 -13.41
CA ALA A 4 3.04 2.42 -12.70
C ALA A 4 1.87 2.61 -13.69
N ARG A 5 2.03 3.44 -14.73
CA ARG A 5 1.06 3.62 -15.80
C ARG A 5 0.83 2.33 -16.60
N GLN A 6 1.89 1.59 -16.91
CA GLN A 6 1.79 0.30 -17.58
C GLN A 6 1.03 -0.73 -16.73
N LEU A 7 1.26 -0.75 -15.42
CA LEU A 7 0.51 -1.60 -14.50
C LEU A 7 -0.97 -1.20 -14.46
N TRP A 8 -1.28 0.10 -14.39
CA TRP A 8 -2.65 0.59 -14.44
C TRP A 8 -3.36 0.16 -15.74
N LEU A 9 -2.74 0.27 -16.90
CA LEU A 9 -3.29 -0.20 -18.17
C LEU A 9 -3.64 -1.70 -18.13
N SER A 10 -2.87 -2.50 -17.40
CA SER A 10 -3.16 -3.92 -17.21
C SER A 10 -4.44 -4.17 -16.39
N PHE A 11 -4.79 -3.29 -15.45
CA PHE A 11 -6.05 -3.35 -14.69
C PHE A 11 -7.23 -2.88 -15.54
N ALA A 12 -7.06 -1.76 -16.25
CA ALA A 12 -8.11 -1.18 -17.11
C ALA A 12 -8.55 -2.15 -18.24
N SER A 13 -7.59 -2.93 -18.77
CA SER A 13 -7.85 -3.93 -19.80
C SER A 13 -8.39 -5.27 -19.28
N ALA A 14 -8.12 -5.58 -18.00
CA ALA A 14 -8.54 -6.83 -17.38
C ALA A 14 -9.93 -6.68 -16.75
N LYS A 15 -10.99 -7.14 -17.43
CA LYS A 15 -12.34 -7.34 -16.84
C LYS A 15 -12.37 -8.42 -15.75
N LYS A 16 -11.28 -8.62 -15.03
CA LYS A 16 -11.14 -9.71 -14.05
C LYS A 16 -11.52 -9.23 -12.67
N ASN A 17 -12.28 -10.06 -11.97
CA ASN A 17 -12.51 -9.91 -10.54
C ASN A 17 -11.17 -9.74 -9.83
N ALA A 18 -11.04 -8.67 -9.04
CA ALA A 18 -9.86 -8.43 -8.23
C ALA A 18 -9.58 -9.63 -7.32
N ASN A 19 -8.33 -10.01 -7.21
CA ASN A 19 -7.87 -11.12 -6.40
C ASN A 19 -6.51 -10.74 -5.75
N ILE A 20 -5.96 -11.64 -4.97
CA ILE A 20 -4.70 -11.38 -4.23
C ILE A 20 -3.53 -10.96 -5.12
N GLU A 21 -3.45 -11.49 -6.34
CA GLU A 21 -2.40 -11.12 -7.30
C GLU A 21 -2.66 -9.72 -7.86
N THR A 22 -3.93 -9.40 -8.17
CA THR A 22 -4.35 -8.07 -8.59
C THR A 22 -4.02 -7.03 -7.51
N ASP A 23 -4.36 -7.32 -6.24
CA ASP A 23 -4.06 -6.42 -5.12
C ASP A 23 -2.54 -6.24 -4.94
N ARG A 24 -1.76 -7.33 -5.05
CA ARG A 24 -0.31 -7.27 -4.98
C ARG A 24 0.30 -6.34 -6.04
N VAL A 25 -0.19 -6.42 -7.28
CA VAL A 25 0.26 -5.57 -8.38
C VAL A 25 -0.23 -4.14 -8.20
N TYR A 26 -1.46 -3.94 -7.71
CA TYR A 26 -2.00 -2.62 -7.37
C TYR A 26 -1.14 -1.91 -6.30
N LEU A 27 -0.86 -2.58 -5.19
CA LEU A 27 0.01 -2.05 -4.15
C LEU A 27 1.43 -1.75 -4.66
N TYR A 28 1.92 -2.53 -5.63
CA TYR A 28 3.20 -2.24 -6.27
C TYR A 28 3.14 -0.95 -7.09
N ALA A 29 2.08 -0.75 -7.88
CA ALA A 29 1.88 0.50 -8.64
C ALA A 29 1.81 1.73 -7.72
N VAL A 30 1.04 1.65 -6.62
CA VAL A 30 0.95 2.72 -5.60
C VAL A 30 2.34 3.03 -5.01
N GLY A 31 3.15 2.00 -4.74
CA GLY A 31 4.51 2.18 -4.25
C GLY A 31 5.45 2.87 -5.24
N LEU A 32 5.32 2.56 -6.52
CA LEU A 32 6.09 3.20 -7.60
C LEU A 32 5.76 4.69 -7.70
N ILE A 33 4.48 5.03 -7.65
CA ILE A 33 4.02 6.43 -7.75
C ILE A 33 4.51 7.25 -6.56
N GLY A 34 4.32 6.77 -5.33
CA GLY A 34 4.79 7.48 -4.15
C GLY A 34 6.31 7.63 -4.13
N ASN A 35 7.07 6.63 -4.62
CA ASN A 35 8.52 6.74 -4.74
C ASN A 35 8.98 7.63 -5.90
N ALA A 36 8.18 7.81 -6.95
CA ALA A 36 8.49 8.80 -7.99
C ALA A 36 8.48 10.22 -7.40
N ILE A 37 7.46 10.58 -6.63
CA ILE A 37 7.38 11.86 -5.93
C ILE A 37 8.52 12.00 -4.91
N ALA A 38 8.74 10.99 -4.07
CA ALA A 38 9.78 11.03 -3.05
C ALA A 38 11.19 11.17 -3.66
N GLY A 39 11.38 10.62 -4.85
CA GLY A 39 12.63 10.67 -5.62
C GLY A 39 13.02 12.07 -6.08
N LEU A 40 12.07 12.97 -6.26
CA LEU A 40 12.33 14.37 -6.65
C LEU A 40 13.14 15.14 -5.58
N THR A 41 12.94 14.80 -4.32
CA THR A 41 13.56 15.51 -3.18
C THR A 41 14.52 14.65 -2.36
N GLY A 42 14.80 13.42 -2.78
CA GLY A 42 15.74 12.57 -2.06
C GLY A 42 15.69 11.09 -2.45
N LYS A 43 16.13 10.23 -1.53
CA LYS A 43 16.14 8.78 -1.77
C LYS A 43 14.73 8.18 -1.72
N PRO A 44 14.47 7.08 -2.44
CA PRO A 44 13.23 6.32 -2.32
C PRO A 44 12.92 5.95 -0.87
N LEU A 45 11.65 5.95 -0.53
CA LEU A 45 11.18 5.63 0.80
C LEU A 45 11.20 4.12 1.06
N THR A 46 11.60 3.75 2.27
CA THR A 46 11.58 2.34 2.69
C THR A 46 10.16 1.89 3.02
N GLU A 47 9.87 0.60 2.81
CA GLU A 47 8.54 0.04 3.00
C GLU A 47 7.88 0.43 4.35
N ARG A 48 8.61 0.40 5.46
CA ARG A 48 8.07 0.71 6.79
C ARG A 48 7.80 2.19 7.05
N ARG A 49 8.56 3.07 6.41
CA ARG A 49 8.45 4.52 6.59
C ARG A 49 7.71 5.21 5.46
N PHE A 50 7.23 4.44 4.50
CA PHE A 50 6.66 4.95 3.27
C PHE A 50 5.61 6.04 3.55
N LEU A 51 4.51 5.72 4.22
CA LEU A 51 3.47 6.69 4.53
C LEU A 51 3.82 7.65 5.68
N ILE A 52 4.79 7.32 6.53
CA ILE A 52 5.25 8.21 7.62
C ILE A 52 6.07 9.37 7.06
N GLU A 53 6.92 9.10 6.07
CA GLU A 53 7.83 10.11 5.51
C GLU A 53 7.27 10.78 4.25
N PHE A 54 6.30 10.16 3.59
CA PHE A 54 5.72 10.69 2.36
C PHE A 54 5.12 12.09 2.50
N PRO A 55 4.42 12.48 3.60
CA PRO A 55 3.92 13.84 3.76
C PRO A 55 5.00 14.90 3.61
N LYS A 56 6.17 14.69 4.22
CA LYS A 56 7.31 15.61 4.11
C LYS A 56 7.85 15.73 2.68
N ARG A 57 7.79 14.62 1.91
CA ARG A 57 8.19 14.63 0.50
C ARG A 57 7.19 15.37 -0.37
N ALA A 58 5.89 15.18 -0.10
CA ALA A 58 4.81 15.88 -0.77
C ALA A 58 4.85 17.39 -0.49
N GLU A 59 5.11 17.79 0.75
CA GLU A 59 5.32 19.20 1.12
C GLU A 59 6.54 19.80 0.42
N ALA A 60 7.65 19.06 0.34
CA ALA A 60 8.90 19.54 -0.26
C ALA A 60 8.79 19.80 -1.77
N VAL A 61 7.82 19.19 -2.46
CA VAL A 61 7.47 19.48 -3.86
C VAL A 61 6.28 20.46 -3.99
N GLY A 62 5.84 21.08 -2.88
CA GLY A 62 4.75 22.06 -2.88
C GLY A 62 3.33 21.47 -2.93
N HIS A 63 3.16 20.14 -2.83
CA HIS A 63 1.90 19.46 -3.04
C HIS A 63 1.48 18.56 -1.84
N ALA A 64 1.26 19.16 -0.66
CA ALA A 64 0.87 18.46 0.57
C ALA A 64 -0.38 17.56 0.40
N GLY A 65 -1.30 17.92 -0.49
CA GLY A 65 -2.52 17.15 -0.79
C GLY A 65 -2.26 15.75 -1.36
N LEU A 66 -1.08 15.48 -1.91
CA LEU A 66 -0.71 14.16 -2.45
C LEU A 66 -0.76 13.06 -1.38
N TYR A 67 -0.51 13.39 -0.11
CA TYR A 67 -0.62 12.40 0.97
C TYR A 67 -2.05 11.88 1.14
N ALA A 68 -3.02 12.78 1.16
CA ALA A 68 -4.43 12.40 1.27
C ALA A 68 -4.87 11.54 0.07
N GLY A 69 -4.43 11.89 -1.15
CA GLY A 69 -4.67 11.11 -2.35
C GLY A 69 -4.07 9.70 -2.25
N LEU A 70 -2.79 9.61 -1.88
CA LEU A 70 -2.10 8.31 -1.73
C LEU A 70 -2.75 7.42 -0.66
N LEU A 71 -3.16 8.01 0.46
CA LEU A 71 -3.89 7.31 1.52
C LEU A 71 -5.28 6.87 1.03
N GLY A 72 -5.94 7.71 0.23
CA GLY A 72 -7.21 7.39 -0.44
C GLY A 72 -7.10 6.19 -1.36
N LEU A 73 -6.02 6.05 -2.14
CA LEU A 73 -5.75 4.87 -2.97
C LEU A 73 -5.70 3.57 -2.15
N LEU A 74 -5.26 3.64 -0.90
CA LEU A 74 -5.24 2.49 0.02
C LEU A 74 -6.55 2.28 0.78
N GLY A 75 -7.58 3.09 0.52
CA GLY A 75 -8.85 3.02 1.24
C GLY A 75 -8.80 3.54 2.67
N GLY A 76 -7.77 4.33 3.01
CA GLY A 76 -7.55 4.78 4.39
C GLY A 76 -8.66 5.66 4.96
N SER A 77 -9.51 6.26 4.13
CA SER A 77 -10.68 7.02 4.56
C SER A 77 -11.91 6.16 4.90
N LEU A 78 -11.88 4.86 4.57
CA LEU A 78 -13.01 3.95 4.78
C LEU A 78 -12.95 3.21 6.13
N VAL A 79 -11.83 3.30 6.83
CA VAL A 79 -11.59 2.60 8.09
C VAL A 79 -10.89 3.53 9.08
N ASP A 80 -10.99 3.21 10.35
CA ASP A 80 -10.30 3.91 11.43
C ASP A 80 -9.17 3.06 12.06
N ALA A 81 -8.41 3.66 12.95
CA ALA A 81 -7.31 2.99 13.64
C ALA A 81 -7.76 1.78 14.48
N ALA A 82 -8.99 1.82 15.02
CA ALA A 82 -9.54 0.71 15.81
C ALA A 82 -9.81 -0.51 14.93
N ALA A 83 -10.41 -0.29 13.76
CA ALA A 83 -10.62 -1.36 12.77
C ALA A 83 -9.29 -1.98 12.31
N VAL A 84 -8.29 -1.14 11.99
CA VAL A 84 -6.97 -1.63 11.59
C VAL A 84 -6.29 -2.41 12.72
N ARG A 85 -6.38 -1.94 13.96
CA ARG A 85 -5.87 -2.65 15.14
C ARG A 85 -6.50 -4.03 15.31
N ALA A 86 -7.81 -4.16 15.02
CA ALA A 86 -8.50 -5.44 15.07
C ALA A 86 -8.00 -6.47 14.04
N TRP A 87 -7.34 -6.05 12.97
CA TRP A 87 -6.78 -6.94 11.96
C TRP A 87 -5.41 -7.53 12.35
N LEU A 88 -4.69 -6.95 13.31
CA LEU A 88 -3.32 -7.35 13.64
C LEU A 88 -3.21 -8.83 14.07
N PRO A 89 -4.14 -9.42 14.86
CA PRO A 89 -4.11 -10.86 15.16
C PRO A 89 -4.20 -11.73 13.90
N ALA A 90 -5.02 -11.33 12.93
CA ALA A 90 -5.17 -12.05 11.66
C ALA A 90 -3.91 -11.97 10.78
N TRP A 91 -3.30 -10.78 10.70
CA TRP A 91 -2.00 -10.59 10.07
C TRP A 91 -0.92 -11.51 10.69
N ARG A 92 -0.85 -11.54 12.03
CA ARG A 92 0.08 -12.38 12.76
C ARG A 92 -0.10 -13.85 12.39
N LEU A 93 -1.34 -14.34 12.46
CA LEU A 93 -1.69 -15.71 12.11
C LEU A 93 -1.28 -16.06 10.67
N ALA A 94 -1.49 -15.13 9.72
CA ALA A 94 -1.09 -15.33 8.34
C ALA A 94 0.43 -15.48 8.19
N VAL A 95 1.22 -14.73 8.95
CA VAL A 95 2.69 -14.82 8.93
C VAL A 95 3.19 -16.06 9.66
N GLU A 96 2.61 -16.41 10.81
CA GLU A 96 2.99 -17.61 11.60
C GLU A 96 2.72 -18.92 10.84
N ASN A 97 1.66 -18.95 10.06
CA ASN A 97 1.26 -20.15 9.29
C ASN A 97 2.00 -20.29 7.94
N LEU A 98 2.93 -19.38 7.61
CA LEU A 98 3.74 -19.57 6.40
C LEU A 98 4.64 -20.81 6.52
N PRO A 99 4.69 -21.67 5.48
CA PRO A 99 5.66 -22.74 5.40
C PRO A 99 7.09 -22.21 5.50
N GLY A 100 7.95 -22.89 6.25
CA GLY A 100 9.33 -22.44 6.49
C GLY A 100 10.14 -22.26 5.21
N ASP A 101 9.96 -23.18 4.24
CA ASP A 101 10.61 -23.18 2.92
C ASP A 101 10.15 -22.02 2.01
N ARG A 102 8.96 -21.46 2.25
CA ARG A 102 8.39 -20.33 1.48
C ARG A 102 8.42 -19.01 2.22
N ARG A 103 8.96 -18.99 3.44
CA ARG A 103 8.96 -17.81 4.28
C ARG A 103 10.10 -16.87 3.90
N PRO A 104 9.80 -15.69 3.34
CA PRO A 104 10.83 -14.74 2.99
C PRO A 104 11.44 -14.11 4.26
N PRO A 105 12.72 -13.66 4.24
CA PRO A 105 13.41 -13.12 5.40
C PRO A 105 12.67 -11.98 6.11
N GLN A 106 11.96 -11.13 5.35
CA GLN A 106 11.16 -10.03 5.91
C GLN A 106 9.93 -10.50 6.71
N LEU A 107 9.46 -11.73 6.49
CA LEU A 107 8.34 -12.35 7.22
C LEU A 107 8.81 -13.47 8.17
N SER A 108 10.09 -13.46 8.57
CA SER A 108 10.60 -14.42 9.54
C SER A 108 9.87 -14.30 10.89
N LEU A 109 9.72 -15.40 11.61
CA LEU A 109 9.05 -15.43 12.92
C LEU A 109 9.70 -14.46 13.92
N SER A 110 11.02 -14.33 13.88
CA SER A 110 11.78 -13.41 14.73
C SER A 110 11.43 -11.93 14.50
N ARG A 111 10.84 -11.59 13.35
CA ARG A 111 10.43 -10.21 13.04
C ARG A 111 9.00 -9.88 13.46
N ILE A 112 8.18 -10.87 13.80
CA ILE A 112 6.79 -10.62 14.21
C ILE A 112 6.71 -9.64 15.39
N PRO A 113 7.45 -9.80 16.51
CA PRO A 113 7.39 -8.86 17.62
C PRO A 113 7.84 -7.45 17.24
N TYR A 114 8.75 -7.35 16.27
CA TYR A 114 9.22 -6.08 15.74
C TYR A 114 8.13 -5.36 14.93
N TYR A 115 7.41 -6.08 14.04
CA TYR A 115 6.29 -5.51 13.29
C TYR A 115 5.15 -5.09 14.22
N PHE A 116 4.79 -5.90 15.21
CA PHE A 116 3.75 -5.57 16.17
C PHE A 116 4.05 -4.25 16.89
N ARG A 117 5.25 -4.11 17.44
CA ARG A 117 5.66 -2.85 18.09
C ARG A 117 5.61 -1.67 17.13
N ALA A 118 6.05 -1.87 15.87
CA ALA A 118 6.01 -0.80 14.88
C ALA A 118 4.56 -0.41 14.53
N PHE A 119 3.66 -1.38 14.38
CA PHE A 119 2.24 -1.12 14.10
C PHE A 119 1.56 -0.39 15.28
N ASP A 120 1.81 -0.83 16.52
CA ASP A 120 1.27 -0.17 17.71
C ASP A 120 1.75 1.28 17.82
N VAL A 121 3.05 1.52 17.64
CA VAL A 121 3.61 2.89 17.67
C VAL A 121 3.00 3.78 16.59
N ILE A 122 2.79 3.26 15.37
CA ILE A 122 2.17 4.03 14.29
C ILE A 122 0.69 4.30 14.61
N LEU A 123 -0.05 3.29 15.08
CA LEU A 123 -1.47 3.41 15.42
C LEU A 123 -1.73 4.39 16.59
N ASP A 124 -0.76 4.56 17.48
CA ASP A 124 -0.82 5.49 18.60
C ASP A 124 -0.25 6.89 18.28
N SER A 125 0.25 7.10 17.04
CA SER A 125 0.80 8.38 16.57
C SER A 125 -0.27 9.34 16.04
N ASP A 126 0.15 10.52 15.65
CA ASP A 126 -0.65 11.52 14.91
C ASP A 126 -1.01 11.11 13.48
N GLN A 127 -0.38 10.05 12.96
CA GLN A 127 -0.61 9.51 11.61
C GLN A 127 -0.96 8.01 11.65
N PRO A 128 -2.03 7.58 12.36
CA PRO A 128 -2.32 6.17 12.60
C PRO A 128 -2.51 5.37 11.30
N MET A 129 -3.07 6.00 10.26
CA MET A 129 -3.33 5.32 8.99
C MET A 129 -2.07 5.05 8.16
N ALA A 130 -0.91 5.60 8.54
CA ALA A 130 0.36 5.26 7.91
C ALA A 130 0.74 3.77 8.09
N VAL A 131 0.14 3.08 9.06
CA VAL A 131 0.28 1.64 9.27
C VAL A 131 -0.26 0.80 8.10
N LEU A 132 -1.22 1.32 7.32
CA LEU A 132 -1.82 0.59 6.20
C LEU A 132 -0.77 0.09 5.21
N TRP A 133 0.24 0.89 4.90
CA TRP A 133 1.25 0.47 3.92
C TRP A 133 2.04 -0.78 4.34
N PRO A 134 2.78 -0.78 5.46
CA PRO A 134 3.53 -1.97 5.85
C PRO A 134 2.62 -3.15 6.21
N LEU A 135 1.42 -2.90 6.73
CA LEU A 135 0.45 -3.94 7.03
C LEU A 135 -0.04 -4.63 5.75
N LEU A 136 -0.57 -3.89 4.79
CA LEU A 136 -1.09 -4.44 3.54
C LEU A 136 0.00 -5.17 2.74
N ARG A 137 1.17 -4.53 2.57
CA ARG A 137 2.29 -5.13 1.83
C ARG A 137 2.74 -6.47 2.41
N THR A 138 2.86 -6.55 3.72
CA THR A 138 3.32 -7.78 4.38
C THR A 138 2.21 -8.83 4.47
N TRP A 139 0.96 -8.42 4.70
CA TRP A 139 -0.17 -9.34 4.78
C TRP A 139 -0.51 -9.95 3.41
N THR A 140 -0.66 -9.13 2.38
CA THR A 140 -0.89 -9.61 1.01
C THR A 140 0.21 -10.57 0.57
N LYS A 141 1.49 -10.27 0.90
CA LYS A 141 2.60 -11.18 0.63
C LYS A 141 2.47 -12.49 1.42
N ALA A 142 2.13 -12.46 2.70
CA ALA A 142 1.95 -13.65 3.49
C ALA A 142 0.84 -14.55 2.92
N VAL A 143 -0.32 -13.95 2.63
CA VAL A 143 -1.47 -14.70 2.10
C VAL A 143 -1.20 -15.22 0.68
N SER A 144 -0.44 -14.51 -0.17
CA SER A 144 -0.06 -15.00 -1.51
C SER A 144 0.84 -16.25 -1.47
N LEU A 145 1.60 -16.44 -0.40
CA LEU A 145 2.49 -17.59 -0.18
C LEU A 145 1.83 -18.74 0.59
N SER A 146 0.67 -18.48 1.19
CA SER A 146 -0.08 -19.48 1.96
C SER A 146 -0.90 -20.41 1.05
N LYS A 147 -1.44 -21.52 1.61
CA LYS A 147 -2.40 -22.38 0.90
C LYS A 147 -3.66 -21.58 0.54
N ARG A 148 -4.30 -21.92 -0.60
CA ARG A 148 -5.46 -21.20 -1.14
C ARG A 148 -6.64 -21.12 -0.17
N ASP A 149 -6.92 -22.20 0.57
CA ASP A 149 -8.06 -22.28 1.48
C ASP A 149 -7.57 -22.19 2.93
N SER A 150 -7.53 -20.97 3.46
CA SER A 150 -7.11 -20.74 4.83
C SER A 150 -7.92 -19.61 5.46
N SER A 151 -8.25 -19.72 6.75
CA SER A 151 -8.93 -18.68 7.52
C SER A 151 -8.17 -17.33 7.48
N ALA A 152 -6.85 -17.39 7.35
CA ALA A 152 -6.02 -16.21 7.21
C ALA A 152 -6.29 -15.45 5.90
N ARG A 153 -6.64 -16.18 4.83
CA ARG A 153 -7.05 -15.58 3.55
C ARG A 153 -8.43 -14.93 3.66
N ASP A 154 -9.37 -15.56 4.34
CA ASP A 154 -10.72 -15.03 4.51
C ASP A 154 -10.69 -13.72 5.31
N GLN A 155 -9.89 -13.65 6.36
CA GLN A 155 -9.71 -12.44 7.15
C GLN A 155 -9.01 -11.33 6.36
N TRP A 156 -8.01 -11.67 5.55
CA TRP A 156 -7.40 -10.73 4.62
C TRP A 156 -8.41 -10.22 3.59
N ASN A 157 -9.21 -11.10 2.96
CA ASN A 157 -10.27 -10.73 2.03
C ASN A 157 -11.25 -9.74 2.66
N GLN A 158 -11.68 -9.98 3.91
CA GLN A 158 -12.58 -9.06 4.62
C GLN A 158 -11.96 -7.68 4.81
N ALA A 159 -10.70 -7.61 5.26
CA ALA A 159 -10.00 -6.35 5.47
C ALA A 159 -9.82 -5.56 4.17
N VAL A 160 -9.34 -6.19 3.09
CA VAL A 160 -9.12 -5.51 1.81
C VAL A 160 -10.44 -5.14 1.11
N ASN A 161 -11.54 -5.89 1.33
CA ASN A 161 -12.88 -5.47 0.89
C ASN A 161 -13.36 -4.22 1.65
N GLN A 162 -13.12 -4.11 2.97
CA GLN A 162 -13.44 -2.90 3.73
C GLN A 162 -12.66 -1.68 3.22
N LEU A 163 -11.45 -1.88 2.70
CA LEU A 163 -10.64 -0.83 2.08
C LEU A 163 -11.04 -0.53 0.62
N GLY A 164 -11.96 -1.29 0.05
CA GLY A 164 -12.35 -1.18 -1.36
C GLY A 164 -11.26 -1.62 -2.35
N LEU A 165 -10.30 -2.43 -1.89
CA LEU A 165 -9.21 -2.96 -2.72
C LEU A 165 -9.58 -4.27 -3.42
N LEU A 166 -10.73 -4.85 -3.10
CA LEU A 166 -11.33 -6.00 -3.76
C LEU A 166 -12.83 -5.77 -4.01
N GLY A 167 -13.46 -6.71 -4.72
CA GLY A 167 -14.90 -6.72 -4.94
C GLY A 167 -15.40 -5.58 -5.83
N GLU A 168 -16.63 -5.14 -5.58
CA GLU A 168 -17.33 -4.15 -6.41
C GLU A 168 -16.73 -2.75 -6.34
N ALA A 169 -16.06 -2.40 -5.26
CA ALA A 169 -15.42 -1.08 -5.08
C ALA A 169 -14.04 -0.98 -5.76
N PHE A 170 -13.43 -2.09 -6.17
CA PHE A 170 -12.09 -2.06 -6.77
C PHE A 170 -12.00 -1.24 -8.07
N PRO A 171 -12.99 -1.25 -8.99
CA PRO A 171 -12.96 -0.38 -10.18
C PRO A 171 -12.84 1.12 -9.84
N GLU A 172 -13.47 1.56 -8.76
CA GLU A 172 -13.32 2.96 -8.29
C GLU A 172 -11.89 3.27 -7.87
N ARG A 173 -11.20 2.31 -7.24
CA ARG A 173 -9.78 2.43 -6.89
C ARG A 173 -8.89 2.52 -8.12
N VAL A 174 -9.21 1.75 -9.17
CA VAL A 174 -8.47 1.80 -10.45
C VAL A 174 -8.67 3.16 -11.13
N THR A 175 -9.87 3.72 -11.09
CA THR A 175 -10.15 5.08 -11.61
C THR A 175 -9.44 6.15 -10.78
N ALA A 176 -9.45 6.02 -9.45
CA ALA A 176 -8.73 6.95 -8.58
C ALA A 176 -7.21 6.88 -8.79
N LEU A 177 -6.67 5.69 -9.08
CA LEU A 177 -5.26 5.49 -9.41
C LEU A 177 -4.89 6.20 -10.72
N ASP A 178 -5.76 6.18 -11.73
CA ASP A 178 -5.59 6.90 -13.00
C ASP A 178 -5.47 8.42 -12.76
N ALA A 179 -6.47 8.98 -12.09
CA ALA A 179 -6.47 10.42 -11.78
C ALA A 179 -5.25 10.84 -10.94
N TYR A 180 -4.81 9.98 -10.03
CA TYR A 180 -3.62 10.25 -9.22
C TYR A 180 -2.33 10.16 -10.06
N LEU A 181 -2.27 9.24 -11.02
CA LEU A 181 -1.17 9.14 -11.99
C LEU A 181 -1.06 10.41 -12.83
N ASP A 182 -2.17 10.89 -13.39
CA ASP A 182 -2.21 12.13 -14.17
C ASP A 182 -1.67 13.31 -13.36
N GLN A 183 -2.14 13.48 -12.12
CA GLN A 183 -1.66 14.53 -11.22
C GLN A 183 -0.15 14.44 -10.95
N VAL A 184 0.37 13.22 -10.77
CA VAL A 184 1.81 13.01 -10.49
C VAL A 184 2.66 13.22 -11.74
N GLU A 185 2.18 12.86 -12.92
CA GLU A 185 2.86 13.11 -14.20
C GLU A 185 2.99 14.62 -14.45
N GLU A 186 1.90 15.37 -14.30
CA GLU A 186 1.92 16.84 -14.40
C GLU A 186 2.90 17.48 -13.42
N LEU A 187 2.87 17.06 -12.15
CA LEU A 187 3.78 17.57 -11.13
C LEU A 187 5.25 17.31 -11.48
N ILE A 188 5.58 16.10 -11.96
CA ILE A 188 6.95 15.75 -12.32
C ILE A 188 7.43 16.61 -13.50
N ASP A 189 6.58 16.84 -14.48
CA ASP A 189 6.89 17.68 -15.65
C ASP A 189 7.09 19.16 -15.25
N GLU A 190 6.29 19.66 -14.30
CA GLU A 190 6.45 21.00 -13.74
C GLU A 190 7.76 21.10 -12.97
N TRP A 191 8.00 20.16 -12.06
CA TRP A 191 9.21 20.12 -11.26
C TRP A 191 10.48 20.04 -12.14
N ALA A 192 10.47 19.23 -13.19
CA ALA A 192 11.58 19.10 -14.13
C ALA A 192 11.86 20.42 -14.85
N ARG A 193 10.82 21.13 -15.32
CA ARG A 193 10.96 22.45 -15.97
C ARG A 193 11.56 23.49 -15.03
N GLU A 194 11.15 23.51 -13.77
CA GLU A 194 11.61 24.47 -12.76
C GLU A 194 13.05 24.18 -12.30
N ASN A 195 13.47 22.92 -12.30
CA ASN A 195 14.78 22.49 -11.81
C ASN A 195 15.80 22.18 -12.94
N GLY A 196 15.42 22.37 -14.19
CA GLY A 196 16.29 22.16 -15.36
C GLY A 196 16.69 20.71 -15.57
N ALA A 197 15.81 19.74 -15.24
CA ALA A 197 16.04 18.32 -15.32
C ALA A 197 15.44 17.72 -16.61
#